data_36a95095d3bcf288752649eab44ea2ec
#
_entry.id   36a95095d3bcf288752649eab44ea2ec
#
_cell.length_a   1.000
_cell.length_b   1.000
_cell.length_c   1.000
_cell.angle_alpha   90.00
_cell.angle_beta   90.00
_cell.angle_gamma   90.00
#
_symmetry.space_group_name_H-M   'P 1'
#
loop_
_entity.id
_entity.type
_entity.pdbx_description
1 polymer ?
#
loop_
_entity_poly.entity_id
_entity_poly.type
_entity_poly.pdbx_seq_one_letter_code
_entity_poly.pdbx_strand_id
1 'polypeptide(L)'
;MAEDSLTVVALRNKFYKDSQRKVMLALLIALIINIVLAALLVYMITHPPAPKYFATSINGRITPLFPLNEPNQSDSAVLQWANQAAIAAFTYNFVNYRDELQASSGFFTPEGWDQFLSALQQSNNLDAVKAKKLIVSAVATRAPIILQKGVLNGNFSWRVQMPILVTYQSASEFTQQNNVVTMLITRVSTLNSPRGIGISQFVVGPATGGVS
;
A
#
# COMPACT_ATOMS: atom_id res chain seq x y z
N MET A 1 -55.74 68.86 -16.46
CA MET A 1 -54.96 68.91 -15.17
C MET A 1 -55.17 67.75 -14.26
N ALA A 2 -56.35 67.11 -14.06
CA ALA A 2 -56.55 65.97 -13.21
C ALA A 2 -56.04 64.64 -13.75
N GLU A 3 -56.04 64.42 -15.05
CA GLU A 3 -55.50 63.22 -15.74
C GLU A 3 -53.98 63.15 -15.70
N ASP A 4 -53.29 64.29 -15.73
CA ASP A 4 -51.82 64.32 -15.63
C ASP A 4 -51.29 63.90 -14.25
N SER A 5 -52.00 64.24 -13.19
CA SER A 5 -51.60 63.85 -11.84
C SER A 5 -51.78 62.35 -11.56
N LEU A 6 -52.78 61.69 -12.15
CA LEU A 6 -53.02 60.28 -12.03
C LEU A 6 -51.95 59.43 -12.82
N THR A 7 -51.57 59.92 -14.00
CA THR A 7 -50.50 59.26 -14.80
C THR A 7 -49.14 59.34 -14.13
N VAL A 8 -48.78 60.44 -13.48
CA VAL A 8 -47.55 60.63 -12.71
C VAL A 8 -47.53 59.70 -11.49
N VAL A 9 -48.65 59.56 -10.77
CA VAL A 9 -48.77 58.65 -9.63
C VAL A 9 -48.68 57.19 -10.05
N ALA A 10 -49.28 56.81 -11.18
CA ALA A 10 -49.21 55.45 -11.71
C ALA A 10 -47.77 55.06 -12.17
N LEU A 11 -47.06 55.99 -12.85
CA LEU A 11 -45.68 55.82 -13.25
C LEU A 11 -44.73 55.66 -12.05
N ARG A 12 -44.94 56.48 -11.00
CA ARG A 12 -44.17 56.43 -9.78
C ARG A 12 -44.40 55.10 -9.03
N ASN A 13 -45.64 54.62 -8.97
CA ASN A 13 -45.95 53.32 -8.35
C ASN A 13 -45.41 52.14 -9.12
N LYS A 14 -45.38 52.21 -10.47
CA LYS A 14 -44.72 51.21 -11.30
C LYS A 14 -43.21 51.19 -11.07
N PHE A 15 -42.59 52.34 -10.99
CA PHE A 15 -41.14 52.46 -10.74
C PHE A 15 -40.74 51.90 -9.38
N TYR A 16 -41.52 52.16 -8.31
CA TYR A 16 -41.27 51.59 -6.98
C TYR A 16 -41.48 50.10 -6.96
N LYS A 17 -42.50 49.55 -7.61
CA LYS A 17 -42.71 48.09 -7.71
C LYS A 17 -41.60 47.38 -8.44
N ASP A 18 -41.11 47.95 -9.54
CA ASP A 18 -39.99 47.34 -10.32
C ASP A 18 -38.67 47.48 -9.57
N SER A 19 -38.43 48.57 -8.87
CA SER A 19 -37.25 48.72 -8.01
C SER A 19 -37.27 47.75 -6.84
N GLN A 20 -38.42 47.58 -6.16
CA GLN A 20 -38.56 46.59 -5.06
C GLN A 20 -38.35 45.16 -5.56
N ARG A 21 -38.85 44.77 -6.74
CA ARG A 21 -38.61 43.46 -7.32
C ARG A 21 -37.12 43.19 -7.57
N LYS A 22 -36.40 44.20 -8.11
CA LYS A 22 -34.95 44.09 -8.38
C LYS A 22 -34.16 43.95 -7.07
N VAL A 23 -34.51 44.72 -6.05
CA VAL A 23 -33.88 44.65 -4.73
C VAL A 23 -34.15 43.27 -4.07
N MET A 24 -35.41 42.78 -4.10
CA MET A 24 -35.76 41.48 -3.59
C MET A 24 -34.99 40.33 -4.32
N LEU A 25 -34.86 40.43 -5.66
CA LEU A 25 -34.15 39.48 -6.49
C LEU A 25 -32.64 39.50 -6.16
N ALA A 26 -32.06 40.69 -5.99
CA ALA A 26 -30.67 40.82 -5.56
C ALA A 26 -30.42 40.21 -4.15
N LEU A 27 -31.38 40.42 -3.22
CA LEU A 27 -31.30 39.90 -1.87
C LEU A 27 -31.42 38.35 -1.83
N LEU A 28 -32.29 37.78 -2.68
CA LEU A 28 -32.41 36.33 -2.86
C LEU A 28 -31.13 35.75 -3.45
N ILE A 29 -30.54 36.36 -4.44
CA ILE A 29 -29.26 35.94 -5.05
C ILE A 29 -28.15 35.98 -3.99
N ALA A 30 -28.05 37.06 -3.23
CA ALA A 30 -27.08 37.18 -2.13
C ALA A 30 -27.26 36.12 -1.05
N LEU A 31 -28.49 35.76 -0.70
CA LEU A 31 -28.81 34.69 0.24
C LEU A 31 -28.36 33.32 -0.28
N ILE A 32 -28.65 33.02 -1.55
CA ILE A 32 -28.22 31.77 -2.19
C ILE A 32 -26.69 31.66 -2.21
N ILE A 33 -26.00 32.74 -2.56
CA ILE A 33 -24.53 32.78 -2.56
C ILE A 33 -23.98 32.51 -1.15
N ASN A 34 -24.57 33.10 -0.12
CA ASN A 34 -24.16 32.85 1.28
C ASN A 34 -24.37 31.39 1.69
N ILE A 35 -25.48 30.77 1.30
CA ILE A 35 -25.76 29.35 1.58
C ILE A 35 -24.71 28.45 0.89
N VAL A 36 -24.39 28.73 -0.37
CA VAL A 36 -23.38 27.98 -1.12
C VAL A 36 -21.98 28.14 -0.51
N LEU A 37 -21.61 29.35 -0.10
CA LEU A 37 -20.35 29.62 0.59
C LEU A 37 -20.27 28.88 1.94
N ALA A 38 -21.34 28.92 2.72
CA ALA A 38 -21.41 28.20 3.99
C ALA A 38 -21.29 26.67 3.79
N ALA A 39 -21.98 26.12 2.79
CA ALA A 39 -21.86 24.70 2.44
C ALA A 39 -20.44 24.32 2.01
N LEU A 40 -19.76 25.15 1.21
CA LEU A 40 -18.37 24.98 0.80
C LEU A 40 -17.41 25.01 2.00
N LEU A 41 -17.61 25.93 2.94
CA LEU A 41 -16.82 25.99 4.16
C LEU A 41 -17.00 24.74 5.03
N VAL A 42 -18.24 24.28 5.23
CA VAL A 42 -18.51 23.04 5.96
C VAL A 42 -17.86 21.86 5.26
N TYR A 43 -17.93 21.78 3.92
CA TYR A 43 -17.29 20.72 3.14
C TYR A 43 -15.77 20.73 3.33
N MET A 44 -15.10 21.89 3.29
CA MET A 44 -13.65 22.00 3.52
C MET A 44 -13.22 21.61 4.94
N ILE A 45 -14.06 21.92 5.95
CA ILE A 45 -13.76 21.58 7.35
C ILE A 45 -13.94 20.07 7.58
N THR A 46 -14.95 19.45 6.95
CA THR A 46 -15.23 18.03 7.12
C THR A 46 -14.32 17.13 6.27
N HIS A 47 -13.71 17.69 5.21
CA HIS A 47 -12.78 16.97 4.33
C HIS A 47 -11.41 17.67 4.26
N PRO A 48 -10.67 17.72 5.38
CA PRO A 48 -9.35 18.32 5.37
C PRO A 48 -8.41 17.54 4.43
N PRO A 49 -7.58 18.22 3.63
CA PRO A 49 -6.58 17.55 2.81
C PRO A 49 -5.61 16.78 3.71
N ALA A 50 -5.21 15.58 3.26
CA ALA A 50 -4.28 14.75 4.00
C ALA A 50 -2.99 15.53 4.31
N PRO A 51 -2.51 15.53 5.58
CA PRO A 51 -1.29 16.24 5.95
C PRO A 51 -0.11 15.64 5.21
N LYS A 52 0.67 16.48 4.51
CA LYS A 52 1.92 16.07 3.86
C LYS A 52 3.07 16.30 4.83
N TYR A 53 3.72 15.23 5.24
CA TYR A 53 4.91 15.28 6.08
C TYR A 53 6.15 15.30 5.21
N PHE A 54 7.13 16.15 5.56
CA PHE A 54 8.42 16.22 4.89
C PHE A 54 9.50 16.03 5.95
N ALA A 55 10.45 15.12 5.69
CA ALA A 55 11.68 15.06 6.46
C ALA A 55 12.76 15.85 5.73
N THR A 56 13.47 16.71 6.46
CA THR A 56 14.65 17.39 5.93
C THR A 56 15.86 16.58 6.36
N SER A 57 16.60 16.06 5.41
CA SER A 57 17.90 15.44 5.69
C SER A 57 18.93 16.51 6.06
N ILE A 58 20.02 16.12 6.75
CA ILE A 58 21.15 17.00 7.12
C ILE A 58 21.70 17.77 5.90
N ASN A 59 21.53 17.24 4.70
CA ASN A 59 21.97 17.86 3.44
C ASN A 59 20.89 18.74 2.78
N GLY A 60 19.81 19.13 3.50
CA GLY A 60 18.76 20.01 2.98
C GLY A 60 17.84 19.38 1.93
N ARG A 61 17.94 18.07 1.65
CA ARG A 61 17.03 17.38 0.76
C ARG A 61 15.69 17.16 1.46
N ILE A 62 14.62 17.65 0.84
CA ILE A 62 13.24 17.41 1.27
C ILE A 62 12.83 16.04 0.72
N THR A 63 12.63 15.08 1.61
CA THR A 63 12.10 13.76 1.24
C THR A 63 10.63 13.71 1.67
N PRO A 64 9.68 13.51 0.75
CA PRO A 64 8.28 13.34 1.13
C PRO A 64 8.14 12.06 1.96
N LEU A 65 7.60 12.19 3.18
CA LEU A 65 7.23 11.06 4.01
C LEU A 65 5.81 10.64 3.64
N PHE A 66 5.67 9.45 3.12
CA PHE A 66 4.36 8.86 2.89
C PHE A 66 3.85 8.22 4.19
N PRO A 67 2.59 8.47 4.59
CA PRO A 67 1.99 7.82 5.75
C PRO A 67 2.11 6.29 5.64
N LEU A 68 2.38 5.62 6.76
CA LEU A 68 2.53 4.15 6.76
C LEU A 68 1.20 3.41 6.61
N ASN A 69 0.08 4.07 6.84
CA ASN A 69 -1.27 3.54 6.67
C ASN A 69 -1.79 3.61 5.23
N GLU A 70 -0.99 4.14 4.29
CA GLU A 70 -1.33 4.19 2.88
C GLU A 70 -0.35 3.38 2.03
N PRO A 71 -0.81 2.77 0.91
CA PRO A 71 0.07 2.04 0.01
C PRO A 71 1.00 3.01 -0.72
N ASN A 72 2.29 2.71 -0.78
CA ASN A 72 3.30 3.46 -1.57
C ASN A 72 3.71 2.74 -2.84
N GLN A 73 3.23 1.52 -3.04
CA GLN A 73 3.53 0.67 -4.18
C GLN A 73 2.23 0.21 -4.85
N SER A 74 2.27 0.02 -6.17
CA SER A 74 1.16 -0.62 -6.88
C SER A 74 1.10 -2.12 -6.54
N ASP A 75 -0.08 -2.72 -6.63
CA ASP A 75 -0.27 -4.15 -6.38
C ASP A 75 0.65 -5.02 -7.26
N SER A 76 0.84 -4.64 -8.53
CA SER A 76 1.75 -5.33 -9.45
C SER A 76 3.21 -5.26 -9.02
N ALA A 77 3.65 -4.10 -8.52
CA ALA A 77 5.01 -3.94 -8.01
C ALA A 77 5.25 -4.77 -6.74
N VAL A 78 4.25 -4.83 -5.85
CA VAL A 78 4.30 -5.69 -4.65
C VAL A 78 4.37 -7.15 -5.02
N LEU A 79 3.57 -7.61 -5.99
CA LEU A 79 3.58 -9.01 -6.45
C LEU A 79 4.91 -9.40 -7.10
N GLN A 80 5.47 -8.53 -7.96
CA GLN A 80 6.77 -8.77 -8.55
C GLN A 80 7.88 -8.84 -7.50
N TRP A 81 7.84 -7.94 -6.52
CA TRP A 81 8.80 -7.93 -5.43
C TRP A 81 8.66 -9.15 -4.52
N ALA A 82 7.43 -9.58 -4.20
CA ALA A 82 7.14 -10.79 -3.45
C ALA A 82 7.70 -12.05 -4.14
N ASN A 83 7.57 -12.12 -5.47
CA ASN A 83 8.15 -13.21 -6.26
C ASN A 83 9.68 -13.25 -6.12
N GLN A 84 10.35 -12.11 -6.25
CA GLN A 84 11.80 -12.01 -6.06
C GLN A 84 12.22 -12.43 -4.66
N ALA A 85 11.51 -11.97 -3.63
CA ALA A 85 11.78 -12.28 -2.25
C ALA A 85 11.64 -13.78 -1.94
N ALA A 86 10.56 -14.41 -2.42
CA ALA A 86 10.33 -15.84 -2.21
C ALA A 86 11.39 -16.71 -2.88
N ILE A 87 11.79 -16.37 -4.10
CA ILE A 87 12.87 -17.08 -4.81
C ILE A 87 14.20 -16.90 -4.08
N ALA A 88 14.55 -15.68 -3.69
CA ALA A 88 15.78 -15.38 -2.97
C ALA A 88 15.88 -16.14 -1.64
N ALA A 89 14.77 -16.22 -0.87
CA ALA A 89 14.73 -16.93 0.41
C ALA A 89 14.99 -18.44 0.29
N PHE A 90 14.77 -19.05 -0.90
CA PHE A 90 14.98 -20.47 -1.18
C PHE A 90 16.05 -20.75 -2.22
N THR A 91 16.94 -19.79 -2.47
CA THR A 91 18.08 -19.96 -3.40
C THR A 91 19.37 -19.81 -2.61
N TYR A 92 19.94 -20.93 -2.17
CA TYR A 92 21.20 -21.00 -1.44
C TYR A 92 21.85 -22.37 -1.59
N ASN A 93 23.16 -22.43 -1.35
CA ASN A 93 23.94 -23.65 -1.45
C ASN A 93 24.73 -23.94 -0.16
N PHE A 94 25.17 -25.17 0.01
CA PHE A 94 25.89 -25.63 1.21
C PHE A 94 27.21 -24.89 1.48
N VAL A 95 27.81 -24.23 0.47
CA VAL A 95 29.07 -23.50 0.59
C VAL A 95 28.84 -22.07 1.06
N ASN A 96 27.93 -21.35 0.38
CA ASN A 96 27.75 -19.90 0.56
C ASN A 96 26.41 -19.55 1.23
N TYR A 97 25.73 -20.50 1.87
CA TYR A 97 24.39 -20.30 2.45
C TYR A 97 24.29 -19.06 3.36
N ARG A 98 25.37 -18.71 4.08
CA ARG A 98 25.35 -17.55 4.96
C ARG A 98 25.21 -16.24 4.20
N ASP A 99 26.02 -16.07 3.16
CA ASP A 99 26.02 -14.85 2.34
C ASP A 99 24.73 -14.75 1.51
N GLU A 100 24.28 -15.88 0.96
CA GLU A 100 23.05 -15.97 0.15
C GLU A 100 21.79 -15.69 1.00
N LEU A 101 21.70 -16.28 2.19
CA LEU A 101 20.64 -15.94 3.14
C LEU A 101 20.74 -14.49 3.62
N GLN A 102 21.94 -14.01 3.94
CA GLN A 102 22.12 -12.61 4.34
C GLN A 102 21.69 -11.64 3.23
N ALA A 103 21.95 -11.95 1.97
CA ALA A 103 21.49 -11.14 0.84
C ALA A 103 19.95 -11.10 0.77
N SER A 104 19.27 -12.18 1.15
CA SER A 104 17.81 -12.23 1.17
C SER A 104 17.20 -11.45 2.35
N SER A 105 17.97 -11.13 3.41
CA SER A 105 17.49 -10.38 4.58
C SER A 105 16.95 -8.99 4.20
N GLY A 106 17.44 -8.40 3.12
CA GLY A 106 16.97 -7.10 2.63
C GLY A 106 15.49 -7.06 2.19
N PHE A 107 14.85 -8.21 2.04
CA PHE A 107 13.41 -8.32 1.79
C PHE A 107 12.57 -8.35 3.07
N PHE A 108 13.18 -8.54 4.23
CA PHE A 108 12.46 -8.73 5.48
C PHE A 108 12.51 -7.49 6.38
N THR A 109 11.54 -7.39 7.28
CA THR A 109 11.71 -6.57 8.47
C THR A 109 12.65 -7.28 9.44
N PRO A 110 13.29 -6.59 10.41
CA PRO A 110 14.14 -7.24 11.40
C PRO A 110 13.43 -8.42 12.10
N GLU A 111 12.20 -8.20 12.55
CA GLU A 111 11.39 -9.20 13.23
C GLU A 111 10.98 -10.35 12.30
N GLY A 112 10.64 -10.04 11.05
CA GLY A 112 10.31 -11.04 10.03
C GLY A 112 11.51 -11.91 9.67
N TRP A 113 12.70 -11.33 9.64
CA TRP A 113 13.96 -12.05 9.41
C TRP A 113 14.29 -13.02 10.54
N ASP A 114 14.18 -12.58 11.79
CA ASP A 114 14.42 -13.43 12.96
C ASP A 114 13.43 -14.61 13.00
N GLN A 115 12.17 -14.37 12.70
CA GLN A 115 11.16 -15.44 12.58
C GLN A 115 11.49 -16.43 11.46
N PHE A 116 11.89 -15.94 10.29
CA PHE A 116 12.26 -16.77 9.14
C PHE A 116 13.49 -17.65 9.49
N LEU A 117 14.54 -17.10 10.07
CA LEU A 117 15.72 -17.85 10.49
C LEU A 117 15.38 -18.91 11.54
N SER A 118 14.55 -18.56 12.52
CA SER A 118 14.10 -19.49 13.55
C SER A 118 13.32 -20.66 12.95
N ALA A 119 12.41 -20.40 12.01
CA ALA A 119 11.66 -21.41 11.30
C ALA A 119 12.58 -22.31 10.43
N LEU A 120 13.57 -21.72 9.76
CA LEU A 120 14.54 -22.43 8.94
C LEU A 120 15.39 -23.39 9.80
N GLN A 121 15.80 -22.97 10.99
CA GLN A 121 16.55 -23.80 11.95
C GLN A 121 15.67 -24.93 12.51
N GLN A 122 14.43 -24.63 12.91
CA GLN A 122 13.50 -25.62 13.46
C GLN A 122 13.10 -26.69 12.43
N SER A 123 13.09 -26.36 11.16
CA SER A 123 12.77 -27.31 10.08
C SER A 123 13.89 -28.33 9.80
N ASN A 124 15.07 -28.17 10.38
CA ASN A 124 16.29 -28.93 10.09
C ASN A 124 16.73 -28.93 8.61
N ASN A 125 16.09 -28.10 7.77
CA ASN A 125 16.42 -28.03 6.34
C ASN A 125 17.85 -27.55 6.09
N LEU A 126 18.31 -26.58 6.86
CA LEU A 126 19.66 -26.04 6.72
C LEU A 126 20.72 -27.08 7.11
N ASP A 127 20.46 -27.90 8.10
CA ASP A 127 21.38 -28.97 8.51
C ASP A 127 21.42 -30.10 7.46
N ALA A 128 20.27 -30.42 6.86
CA ALA A 128 20.22 -31.36 5.75
C ALA A 128 20.99 -30.84 4.54
N VAL A 129 20.86 -29.53 4.20
CA VAL A 129 21.61 -28.91 3.11
C VAL A 129 23.12 -29.01 3.33
N LYS A 130 23.60 -28.73 4.54
CA LYS A 130 25.01 -28.83 4.89
C LYS A 130 25.52 -30.28 4.86
N ALA A 131 24.77 -31.19 5.48
CA ALA A 131 25.19 -32.60 5.61
C ALA A 131 25.21 -33.32 4.26
N LYS A 132 24.23 -33.08 3.41
CA LYS A 132 24.08 -33.73 2.10
C LYS A 132 24.72 -32.92 0.95
N LYS A 133 25.35 -31.78 1.23
CA LYS A 133 25.98 -30.88 0.25
C LYS A 133 25.00 -30.48 -0.85
N LEU A 134 23.79 -30.03 -0.47
CA LEU A 134 22.74 -29.70 -1.40
C LEU A 134 22.88 -28.25 -1.95
N ILE A 135 22.45 -28.07 -3.18
CA ILE A 135 22.10 -26.81 -3.78
C ILE A 135 20.58 -26.71 -3.74
N VAL A 136 20.07 -25.63 -3.16
CA VAL A 136 18.65 -25.34 -3.09
C VAL A 136 18.33 -24.24 -4.08
N SER A 137 17.33 -24.46 -4.91
CA SER A 137 16.82 -23.46 -5.84
C SER A 137 15.30 -23.46 -5.84
N ALA A 138 14.69 -22.29 -6.04
CA ALA A 138 13.26 -22.15 -6.10
C ALA A 138 12.82 -21.46 -7.39
N VAL A 139 11.68 -21.90 -7.91
CA VAL A 139 11.00 -21.25 -9.02
C VAL A 139 9.51 -21.09 -8.70
N ALA A 140 8.93 -19.99 -9.11
CA ALA A 140 7.49 -19.81 -9.02
C ALA A 140 6.79 -20.71 -10.04
N THR A 141 5.82 -21.50 -9.60
CA THR A 141 5.00 -22.34 -10.49
C THR A 141 3.79 -21.63 -11.06
N ARG A 142 3.34 -20.57 -10.36
CA ARG A 142 2.26 -19.67 -10.80
C ARG A 142 2.55 -18.26 -10.31
N ALA A 143 1.87 -17.28 -10.91
CA ALA A 143 1.93 -15.89 -10.46
C ALA A 143 1.46 -15.74 -9.00
N PRO A 144 2.11 -14.87 -8.20
CA PRO A 144 1.65 -14.55 -6.86
C PRO A 144 0.30 -13.83 -6.90
N ILE A 145 -0.51 -14.02 -5.87
CA ILE A 145 -1.81 -13.38 -5.70
C ILE A 145 -1.90 -12.66 -4.35
N ILE A 146 -2.60 -11.53 -4.33
CA ILE A 146 -2.94 -10.84 -3.09
C ILE A 146 -4.21 -11.47 -2.54
N LEU A 147 -4.13 -12.09 -1.37
CA LEU A 147 -5.29 -12.65 -0.68
C LEU A 147 -6.08 -11.56 0.05
N GLN A 148 -5.36 -10.61 0.65
CA GLN A 148 -5.94 -9.54 1.46
C GLN A 148 -4.99 -8.34 1.49
N LYS A 149 -5.55 -7.13 1.54
CA LYS A 149 -4.79 -5.90 1.80
C LYS A 149 -5.59 -4.97 2.71
N GLY A 150 -4.90 -4.19 3.52
CA GLY A 150 -5.51 -3.26 4.45
C GLY A 150 -4.51 -2.78 5.51
N VAL A 151 -5.00 -2.00 6.45
CA VAL A 151 -4.19 -1.49 7.57
C VAL A 151 -4.18 -2.52 8.70
N LEU A 152 -2.98 -2.95 9.09
CA LEU A 152 -2.74 -3.84 10.21
C LEU A 152 -1.76 -3.18 11.18
N ASN A 153 -2.14 -3.03 12.45
CA ASN A 153 -1.31 -2.37 13.48
C ASN A 153 -0.80 -0.98 13.07
N GLY A 154 -1.64 -0.19 12.38
CA GLY A 154 -1.29 1.16 11.92
C GLY A 154 -0.52 1.23 10.60
N ASN A 155 -0.06 0.10 10.05
CA ASN A 155 0.68 0.03 8.81
C ASN A 155 -0.12 -0.67 7.72
N PHE A 156 -0.07 -0.13 6.50
CA PHE A 156 -0.68 -0.80 5.35
C PHE A 156 0.07 -2.10 5.05
N SER A 157 -0.66 -3.19 4.83
CA SER A 157 -0.09 -4.52 4.65
C SER A 157 -0.82 -5.28 3.54
N TRP A 158 -0.07 -6.16 2.89
CA TRP A 158 -0.58 -7.09 1.86
C TRP A 158 -0.27 -8.51 2.31
N ARG A 159 -1.28 -9.38 2.27
CA ARG A 159 -1.09 -10.81 2.40
C ARG A 159 -1.00 -11.42 1.01
N VAL A 160 0.19 -11.85 0.64
CA VAL A 160 0.49 -12.41 -0.68
C VAL A 160 0.72 -13.90 -0.55
N GLN A 161 0.19 -14.67 -1.49
CA GLN A 161 0.42 -16.11 -1.59
C GLN A 161 0.95 -16.47 -2.96
N MET A 162 1.90 -17.40 -3.00
CA MET A 162 2.43 -17.94 -4.25
C MET A 162 2.88 -19.39 -4.10
N PRO A 163 2.59 -20.24 -5.08
CA PRO A 163 3.15 -21.57 -5.15
C PRO A 163 4.55 -21.54 -5.75
N ILE A 164 5.46 -22.28 -5.12
CA ILE A 164 6.86 -22.44 -5.57
C ILE A 164 7.22 -23.92 -5.67
N LEU A 165 8.10 -24.24 -6.59
CA LEU A 165 8.79 -25.51 -6.65
C LEU A 165 10.20 -25.32 -6.10
N VAL A 166 10.51 -25.98 -5.01
CA VAL A 166 11.86 -25.97 -4.41
C VAL A 166 12.57 -27.26 -4.83
N THR A 167 13.73 -27.11 -5.43
CA THR A 167 14.59 -28.21 -5.86
C THR A 167 15.80 -28.30 -4.96
N TYR A 168 16.04 -29.48 -4.40
CA TYR A 168 17.20 -29.85 -3.62
C TYR A 168 18.05 -30.80 -4.44
N GLN A 169 19.28 -30.43 -4.78
CA GLN A 169 20.14 -31.19 -5.67
C GLN A 169 21.55 -31.34 -5.09
N SER A 170 22.11 -32.56 -5.19
CA SER A 170 23.52 -32.85 -4.97
C SER A 170 24.04 -33.77 -6.11
N ALA A 171 25.26 -34.21 -6.00
CA ALA A 171 25.83 -35.18 -6.98
C ALA A 171 25.08 -36.53 -7.03
N SER A 172 24.42 -36.90 -5.91
CA SER A 172 23.77 -38.22 -5.76
C SER A 172 22.27 -38.15 -5.45
N GLU A 173 21.73 -36.96 -5.19
CA GLU A 173 20.34 -36.79 -4.74
C GLU A 173 19.68 -35.66 -5.50
N PHE A 174 18.43 -35.89 -5.93
CA PHE A 174 17.58 -34.87 -6.56
C PHE A 174 16.18 -35.02 -6.00
N THR A 175 15.68 -33.96 -5.33
CA THR A 175 14.35 -33.95 -4.74
C THR A 175 13.66 -32.63 -5.06
N GLN A 176 12.38 -32.70 -5.38
CA GLN A 176 11.54 -31.51 -5.62
C GLN A 176 10.37 -31.48 -4.66
N GLN A 177 10.06 -30.33 -4.16
CA GLN A 177 8.94 -30.09 -3.26
C GLN A 177 8.07 -28.94 -3.74
N ASN A 178 6.77 -29.23 -3.93
CA ASN A 178 5.79 -28.20 -4.20
C ASN A 178 5.33 -27.58 -2.87
N ASN A 179 5.61 -26.30 -2.72
CA ASN A 179 5.26 -25.54 -1.52
C ASN A 179 4.42 -24.32 -1.88
N VAL A 180 3.64 -23.83 -0.92
CA VAL A 180 2.93 -22.57 -0.99
C VAL A 180 3.54 -21.63 0.04
N VAL A 181 4.03 -20.49 -0.44
CA VAL A 181 4.55 -19.42 0.41
C VAL A 181 3.44 -18.40 0.63
N THR A 182 3.22 -18.07 1.89
CA THR A 182 2.33 -16.98 2.30
C THR A 182 3.16 -15.93 3.03
N MET A 183 3.15 -14.71 2.50
CA MET A 183 3.92 -13.58 3.02
C MET A 183 2.99 -12.48 3.50
N LEU A 184 3.28 -11.91 4.67
CA LEU A 184 2.71 -10.65 5.10
C LEU A 184 3.74 -9.55 4.81
N ILE A 185 3.46 -8.73 3.83
CA ILE A 185 4.30 -7.60 3.40
C ILE A 185 3.71 -6.36 4.03
N THR A 186 4.52 -5.62 4.78
CA THR A 186 4.06 -4.46 5.56
C THR A 186 4.82 -3.21 5.12
N ARG A 187 4.13 -2.08 5.14
CA ARG A 187 4.75 -0.77 4.98
C ARG A 187 5.74 -0.51 6.11
N VAL A 188 6.93 -0.11 5.73
CA VAL A 188 7.98 0.32 6.66
C VAL A 188 8.51 1.70 6.24
N SER A 189 9.24 2.36 7.13
CA SER A 189 9.88 3.63 6.79
C SER A 189 10.89 3.43 5.65
N THR A 190 10.94 4.38 4.72
CA THR A 190 11.95 4.40 3.64
C THR A 190 13.37 4.59 4.18
N LEU A 191 13.51 4.96 5.45
CA LEU A 191 14.80 4.97 6.15
C LEU A 191 15.31 3.54 6.44
N ASN A 192 14.40 2.58 6.64
CA ASN A 192 14.74 1.20 6.97
C ASN A 192 14.78 0.30 5.72
N SER A 193 13.94 0.58 4.73
CA SER A 193 13.90 -0.15 3.47
C SER A 193 13.74 0.84 2.30
N PRO A 194 14.61 0.80 1.28
CA PRO A 194 14.55 1.73 0.15
C PRO A 194 13.22 1.73 -0.59
N ARG A 195 12.52 0.59 -0.62
CA ARG A 195 11.19 0.45 -1.24
C ARG A 195 10.05 0.81 -0.29
N GLY A 196 10.33 1.03 1.00
CA GLY A 196 9.33 1.33 2.02
C GLY A 196 8.37 0.18 2.32
N ILE A 197 8.76 -1.05 2.02
CA ILE A 197 8.04 -2.30 2.32
C ILE A 197 9.01 -3.35 2.83
N GLY A 198 8.53 -4.29 3.65
CA GLY A 198 9.31 -5.42 4.15
C GLY A 198 8.38 -6.58 4.51
N ILE A 199 8.90 -7.81 4.46
CA ILE A 199 8.19 -9.01 4.88
C ILE A 199 8.26 -9.09 6.39
N SER A 200 7.10 -8.99 7.05
CA SER A 200 6.97 -9.13 8.50
C SER A 200 6.66 -10.56 8.93
N GLN A 201 6.11 -11.38 8.02
CA GLN A 201 5.85 -12.80 8.27
C GLN A 201 6.03 -13.60 6.98
N PHE A 202 6.69 -14.73 7.07
CA PHE A 202 6.95 -15.64 5.96
C PHE A 202 6.64 -17.07 6.38
N VAL A 203 5.60 -17.64 5.82
CA VAL A 203 5.12 -18.98 6.15
C VAL A 203 5.14 -19.86 4.92
N VAL A 204 5.68 -21.06 5.08
CA VAL A 204 5.74 -22.06 4.02
C VAL A 204 4.96 -23.30 4.45
N GLY A 205 4.09 -23.74 3.58
CA GLY A 205 3.36 -24.98 3.76
C GLY A 205 3.45 -25.88 2.54
N PRO A 206 3.16 -27.17 2.66
CA PRO A 206 3.04 -28.05 1.51
C PRO A 206 1.92 -27.55 0.61
N ALA A 207 2.12 -27.61 -0.71
CA ALA A 207 1.04 -27.38 -1.65
C ALA A 207 0.04 -28.53 -1.45
N THR A 208 -1.03 -28.29 -0.69
CA THR A 208 -2.17 -29.20 -0.69
C THR A 208 -2.69 -29.22 -2.11
N GLY A 209 -2.53 -30.37 -2.79
CA GLY A 209 -2.98 -30.55 -4.16
C GLY A 209 -4.45 -30.21 -4.26
N GLY A 210 -4.73 -29.04 -4.82
CA GLY A 210 -6.02 -28.77 -5.40
C GLY A 210 -6.16 -29.73 -6.57
N VAL A 211 -6.94 -30.74 -6.37
CA VAL A 211 -7.39 -31.66 -7.42
C VAL A 211 -8.03 -30.80 -8.53
N SER A 212 -7.48 -30.97 -9.73
CA SER A 212 -7.97 -30.68 -11.09
C SER A 212 -9.05 -29.62 -11.24
#